data_0bcdca35dd95b108d63435bbd9116065
#
_entry.id   0bcdca35dd95b108d63435bbd9116065
#
_cell.length_a   1.000
_cell.length_b   1.000
_cell.length_c   1.000
_cell.angle_alpha   90.00
_cell.angle_beta   90.00
_cell.angle_gamma   90.00
#
_symmetry.space_group_name_H-M   'P 1'
#
loop_
_entity.id
_entity.type
_entity.pdbx_description
1 polymer ?
#
loop_
_entity_poly.entity_id
_entity_poly.type
_entity_poly.pdbx_seq_one_letter_code
_entity_poly.pdbx_strand_id
1 'polypeptide(L)'
;KCLYCYKELKEGQKDFHPSCARKFFGTKDVPLLEYKHEELDQLAEQVIRAQTSLTGVQPKLSLNLDKHDGCSRLTIVGLWGDYIFKPQTESYVQLPENEDLTMHLAEAAKISVVPHSLIRLADGKLGYITKRIDRQENGEKIDMEDMCQLTQHPTEYKYKGSHEQIAKTISQYSNTPKLDLANYMQLLLFCFVTGNNDMHLKNLSLYRPAEDYQLTPAYDLLNV
;
A
#
# COMPACT_ATOMS: atom_id res chain seq x y z
N LYS A 1 -1.56 3.62 -21.84
CA LYS A 1 -0.59 2.83 -21.05
C LYS A 1 -1.29 1.96 -20.03
N CYS A 2 -0.66 0.87 -19.64
CA CYS A 2 -1.13 -0.03 -18.60
C CYS A 2 -0.94 0.61 -17.21
N LEU A 3 -1.97 0.62 -16.38
CA LEU A 3 -1.94 1.24 -15.05
C LEU A 3 -1.04 0.48 -14.05
N TYR A 4 -0.71 -0.79 -14.35
CA TYR A 4 0.17 -1.61 -13.51
C TYR A 4 1.65 -1.55 -13.90
N CYS A 5 1.99 -1.57 -15.20
CA CYS A 5 3.39 -1.72 -15.62
C CYS A 5 3.88 -0.58 -16.54
N TYR A 6 3.06 0.44 -16.80
CA TYR A 6 3.30 1.64 -17.60
C TYR A 6 3.64 1.40 -19.08
N LYS A 7 3.69 0.16 -19.54
CA LYS A 7 3.93 -0.19 -20.94
C LYS A 7 2.69 0.10 -21.80
N GLU A 8 2.91 0.28 -23.10
CA GLU A 8 1.83 0.55 -24.05
C GLU A 8 0.83 -0.63 -24.11
N LEU A 9 -0.46 -0.30 -24.14
CA LEU A 9 -1.55 -1.23 -24.32
C LEU A 9 -1.71 -1.56 -25.82
N LYS A 10 -2.13 -2.78 -26.13
CA LYS A 10 -2.52 -3.18 -27.49
C LYS A 10 -3.91 -2.65 -27.80
N GLU A 11 -4.22 -2.59 -29.11
CA GLU A 11 -5.56 -2.24 -29.56
C GLU A 11 -6.64 -3.13 -28.90
N GLY A 12 -7.72 -2.51 -28.45
CA GLY A 12 -8.79 -3.19 -27.71
C GLY A 12 -8.52 -3.46 -26.23
N GLN A 13 -7.31 -3.15 -25.71
CA GLN A 13 -7.03 -3.27 -24.28
C GLN A 13 -7.31 -1.93 -23.57
N LYS A 14 -7.89 -2.00 -22.39
CA LYS A 14 -8.17 -0.84 -21.55
C LYS A 14 -7.55 -1.03 -20.17
N ASP A 15 -6.88 -0.02 -19.69
CA ASP A 15 -6.27 0.12 -18.36
C ASP A 15 -5.20 -0.92 -18.00
N PHE A 16 -5.38 -2.20 -18.33
CA PHE A 16 -4.42 -3.27 -18.00
C PHE A 16 -4.17 -4.22 -19.16
N HIS A 17 -2.96 -4.78 -19.21
CA HIS A 17 -2.75 -6.02 -19.98
C HIS A 17 -3.40 -7.19 -19.22
N PRO A 18 -3.94 -8.20 -19.89
CA PRO A 18 -4.49 -9.40 -19.22
C PRO A 18 -3.48 -10.13 -18.32
N SER A 19 -2.19 -10.11 -18.68
CA SER A 19 -1.10 -10.63 -17.84
C SER A 19 -0.88 -9.83 -16.57
N CYS A 20 -1.01 -8.50 -16.63
CA CYS A 20 -0.89 -7.62 -15.49
C CYS A 20 -2.09 -7.77 -14.54
N ALA A 21 -3.31 -7.82 -15.06
CA ALA A 21 -4.50 -8.08 -14.27
C ALA A 21 -4.39 -9.44 -13.54
N ARG A 22 -3.93 -10.48 -14.25
CA ARG A 22 -3.71 -11.79 -13.64
C ARG A 22 -2.64 -11.78 -12.56
N LYS A 23 -1.54 -11.04 -12.77
CA LYS A 23 -0.47 -10.92 -11.78
C LYS A 23 -0.93 -10.18 -10.52
N PHE A 24 -1.71 -9.11 -10.66
CA PHE A 24 -2.10 -8.26 -9.54
C PHE A 24 -3.38 -8.74 -8.84
N PHE A 25 -4.45 -9.03 -9.61
CA PHE A 25 -5.76 -9.42 -9.07
C PHE A 25 -5.99 -10.94 -9.07
N GLY A 26 -5.16 -11.73 -9.74
CA GLY A 26 -5.42 -13.17 -9.95
C GLY A 26 -6.57 -13.44 -10.93
N THR A 27 -7.01 -12.46 -11.72
CA THR A 27 -8.11 -12.52 -12.69
C THR A 27 -7.63 -12.09 -14.07
N LYS A 28 -8.25 -12.60 -15.15
CA LYS A 28 -7.89 -12.21 -16.51
C LYS A 28 -8.29 -10.78 -16.83
N ASP A 29 -9.46 -10.39 -16.34
CA ASP A 29 -10.03 -9.07 -16.52
C ASP A 29 -9.87 -8.27 -15.23
N VAL A 30 -9.80 -6.95 -15.38
CA VAL A 30 -9.72 -6.02 -14.22
C VAL A 30 -11.03 -6.10 -13.45
N PRO A 31 -11.00 -6.30 -12.12
CA PRO A 31 -12.22 -6.29 -11.33
C PRO A 31 -12.95 -4.95 -11.44
N LEU A 32 -14.26 -4.99 -11.47
CA LEU A 32 -15.09 -3.79 -11.47
C LEU A 32 -14.99 -3.08 -10.12
N LEU A 33 -14.76 -1.77 -10.15
CA LEU A 33 -14.87 -0.88 -9.01
C LEU A 33 -15.95 0.17 -9.34
N GLU A 34 -17.19 -0.14 -8.98
CA GLU A 34 -18.38 0.60 -9.42
C GLU A 34 -18.66 1.90 -8.66
N TYR A 35 -17.77 2.30 -7.78
CA TYR A 35 -17.88 3.53 -6.99
C TYR A 35 -17.37 4.73 -7.77
N LYS A 36 -18.06 5.88 -7.59
CA LYS A 36 -17.56 7.19 -7.98
C LYS A 36 -16.65 7.77 -6.89
N HIS A 37 -15.80 8.70 -7.27
CA HIS A 37 -14.89 9.38 -6.34
C HIS A 37 -15.62 9.99 -5.13
N GLU A 38 -16.70 10.75 -5.38
CA GLU A 38 -17.51 11.40 -4.33
C GLU A 38 -18.10 10.40 -3.31
N GLU A 39 -18.52 9.22 -3.77
CA GLU A 39 -19.03 8.15 -2.89
C GLU A 39 -17.92 7.58 -2.00
N LEU A 40 -16.73 7.40 -2.59
CA LEU A 40 -15.56 6.89 -1.86
C LEU A 40 -15.04 7.90 -0.84
N ASP A 41 -15.03 9.18 -1.17
CA ASP A 41 -14.65 10.24 -0.23
C ASP A 41 -15.57 10.29 0.99
N GLN A 42 -16.89 10.24 0.78
CA GLN A 42 -17.86 10.21 1.87
C GLN A 42 -17.68 8.98 2.78
N LEU A 43 -17.46 7.81 2.19
CA LEU A 43 -17.20 6.58 2.94
C LEU A 43 -15.86 6.64 3.69
N ALA A 44 -14.84 7.17 3.06
CA ALA A 44 -13.51 7.32 3.66
C ALA A 44 -13.54 8.31 4.84
N GLU A 45 -14.26 9.43 4.71
CA GLU A 45 -14.49 10.36 5.83
C GLU A 45 -15.23 9.69 6.99
N GLN A 46 -16.24 8.86 6.72
CA GLN A 46 -16.96 8.14 7.77
C GLN A 46 -16.03 7.17 8.51
N VAL A 47 -15.16 6.45 7.78
CA VAL A 47 -14.16 5.55 8.36
C VAL A 47 -13.14 6.31 9.22
N ILE A 48 -12.65 7.46 8.74
CA ILE A 48 -11.73 8.31 9.52
C ILE A 48 -12.40 8.82 10.80
N ARG A 49 -13.61 9.34 10.70
CA ARG A 49 -14.37 9.83 11.88
C ARG A 49 -14.64 8.74 12.91
N ALA A 50 -14.84 7.49 12.45
CA ALA A 50 -15.06 6.36 13.35
C ALA A 50 -13.77 5.83 14.01
N GLN A 51 -12.60 6.02 13.40
CA GLN A 51 -11.35 5.42 13.83
C GLN A 51 -10.38 6.40 14.52
N THR A 52 -10.44 7.70 14.22
CA THR A 52 -9.49 8.69 14.76
C THR A 52 -10.10 10.08 14.87
N SER A 53 -9.71 10.79 15.93
CA SER A 53 -9.95 12.24 16.09
C SER A 53 -8.86 13.09 15.39
N LEU A 54 -7.97 12.49 14.61
CA LEU A 54 -6.84 13.18 13.97
C LEU A 54 -7.23 13.64 12.57
N THR A 55 -7.12 14.95 12.34
CA THR A 55 -7.24 15.59 11.03
C THR A 55 -5.97 15.38 10.20
N GLY A 56 -6.10 15.29 8.87
CA GLY A 56 -4.97 15.22 7.94
C GLY A 56 -4.44 13.82 7.63
N VAL A 57 -5.15 12.77 8.02
CA VAL A 57 -4.82 11.39 7.62
C VAL A 57 -5.37 11.14 6.22
N GLN A 58 -4.54 10.60 5.32
CA GLN A 58 -4.99 10.17 3.99
C GLN A 58 -6.07 9.09 4.14
N PRO A 59 -7.26 9.28 3.54
CA PRO A 59 -8.33 8.29 3.61
C PRO A 59 -7.90 7.00 2.92
N LYS A 60 -8.21 5.86 3.56
CA LYS A 60 -7.95 4.54 3.01
C LYS A 60 -9.13 3.61 3.28
N LEU A 61 -9.49 2.84 2.27
CA LEU A 61 -10.58 1.88 2.31
C LEU A 61 -10.05 0.47 2.13
N SER A 62 -10.61 -0.48 2.85
CA SER A 62 -10.29 -1.89 2.69
C SER A 62 -11.23 -2.49 1.65
N LEU A 63 -10.69 -3.16 0.63
CA LEU A 63 -11.46 -3.79 -0.44
C LEU A 63 -11.24 -5.29 -0.43
N ASN A 64 -12.30 -6.04 -0.72
CA ASN A 64 -12.26 -7.46 -1.00
C ASN A 64 -12.51 -7.75 -2.47
N LEU A 65 -11.91 -8.81 -2.99
CA LEU A 65 -12.12 -9.26 -4.36
C LEU A 65 -13.14 -10.39 -4.40
N ASP A 66 -14.37 -10.05 -4.78
CA ASP A 66 -15.45 -11.01 -4.96
C ASP A 66 -15.43 -11.58 -6.40
N LYS A 67 -15.51 -12.89 -6.50
CA LYS A 67 -15.53 -13.63 -7.78
C LYS A 67 -16.83 -14.43 -7.86
N HIS A 68 -17.78 -13.95 -8.65
CA HIS A 68 -19.06 -14.63 -8.90
C HIS A 68 -19.37 -14.67 -10.40
N ASP A 69 -19.82 -15.83 -10.88
CA ASP A 69 -20.38 -16.04 -12.24
C ASP A 69 -19.52 -15.47 -13.39
N GLY A 70 -18.20 -15.60 -13.27
CA GLY A 70 -17.28 -15.11 -14.30
C GLY A 70 -17.02 -13.60 -14.26
N CYS A 71 -17.63 -12.86 -13.34
CA CYS A 71 -17.35 -11.45 -13.07
C CYS A 71 -16.55 -11.30 -11.77
N SER A 72 -15.60 -10.40 -11.77
CA SER A 72 -14.84 -10.01 -10.57
C SER A 72 -15.15 -8.58 -10.19
N ARG A 73 -15.42 -8.33 -8.91
CA ARG A 73 -15.76 -7.02 -8.37
C ARG A 73 -14.94 -6.74 -7.13
N LEU A 74 -14.52 -5.48 -6.95
CA LEU A 74 -13.96 -4.99 -5.69
C LEU A 74 -15.07 -4.36 -4.86
N THR A 75 -15.25 -4.88 -3.64
CA THR A 75 -16.26 -4.41 -2.69
C THR A 75 -15.58 -3.81 -1.46
N ILE A 76 -16.16 -2.72 -0.93
CA ILE A 76 -15.69 -2.10 0.30
C ILE A 76 -16.09 -2.99 1.48
N VAL A 77 -15.10 -3.33 2.29
CA VAL A 77 -15.31 -4.10 3.51
C VAL A 77 -14.71 -3.35 4.71
N GLY A 78 -15.01 -3.78 5.91
CA GLY A 78 -14.46 -3.16 7.12
C GLY A 78 -12.94 -3.31 7.22
N LEU A 79 -12.47 -4.18 8.13
CA LEU A 79 -11.03 -4.34 8.39
C LEU A 79 -10.34 -5.49 7.61
N TRP A 80 -11.10 -6.34 6.95
CA TRP A 80 -10.64 -7.67 6.51
C TRP A 80 -10.51 -7.84 4.99
N GLY A 81 -10.32 -6.76 4.24
CA GLY A 81 -10.13 -6.85 2.80
C GLY A 81 -8.72 -7.28 2.39
N ASP A 82 -8.58 -7.75 1.15
CA ASP A 82 -7.31 -8.18 0.55
C ASP A 82 -6.50 -7.01 0.01
N TYR A 83 -7.14 -5.86 -0.20
CA TYR A 83 -6.55 -4.67 -0.79
C TYR A 83 -6.81 -3.45 0.09
N ILE A 84 -5.89 -2.48 -0.01
CA ILE A 84 -6.05 -1.13 0.51
C ILE A 84 -6.19 -0.21 -0.70
N PHE A 85 -7.25 0.58 -0.71
CA PHE A 85 -7.52 1.60 -1.72
C PHE A 85 -7.37 2.98 -1.10
N LYS A 86 -6.71 3.89 -1.82
CA LYS A 86 -6.53 5.28 -1.44
C LYS A 86 -7.07 6.17 -2.57
N PRO A 87 -8.17 6.90 -2.33
CA PRO A 87 -8.73 7.83 -3.31
C PRO A 87 -7.85 9.07 -3.48
N GLN A 88 -8.12 9.84 -4.54
CA GLN A 88 -7.62 11.21 -4.68
C GLN A 88 -8.19 12.07 -3.56
N THR A 89 -7.37 12.95 -2.99
CA THR A 89 -7.80 13.91 -1.96
C THR A 89 -7.82 15.33 -2.53
N GLU A 90 -8.60 16.22 -1.92
CA GLU A 90 -8.61 17.64 -2.32
C GLU A 90 -7.30 18.38 -1.94
N SER A 91 -6.63 17.92 -0.89
CA SER A 91 -5.45 18.59 -0.34
C SER A 91 -4.20 18.48 -1.23
N TYR A 92 -4.08 17.40 -1.99
CA TYR A 92 -2.90 17.12 -2.81
C TYR A 92 -3.34 16.65 -4.21
N VAL A 93 -2.91 17.37 -5.22
CA VAL A 93 -3.22 17.04 -6.63
C VAL A 93 -2.44 15.78 -7.05
N GLN A 94 -3.10 14.84 -7.71
CA GLN A 94 -2.51 13.61 -8.24
C GLN A 94 -1.78 12.75 -7.18
N LEU A 95 -2.32 12.71 -5.96
CA LEU A 95 -1.72 11.94 -4.87
C LEU A 95 -1.61 10.44 -5.17
N PRO A 96 -2.66 9.76 -5.72
CA PRO A 96 -2.57 8.36 -6.15
C PRO A 96 -1.47 8.10 -7.18
N GLU A 97 -1.35 8.98 -8.18
CA GLU A 97 -0.33 8.86 -9.23
C GLU A 97 1.07 9.10 -8.68
N ASN A 98 1.23 10.03 -7.73
CA ASN A 98 2.49 10.30 -7.06
C ASN A 98 2.95 9.09 -6.24
N GLU A 99 2.05 8.50 -5.45
CA GLU A 99 2.36 7.30 -4.67
C GLU A 99 2.75 6.14 -5.60
N ASP A 100 1.95 5.84 -6.61
CA ASP A 100 2.22 4.75 -7.55
C ASP A 100 3.54 4.96 -8.32
N LEU A 101 3.84 6.19 -8.75
CA LEU A 101 5.10 6.52 -9.40
C LEU A 101 6.29 6.33 -8.45
N THR A 102 6.18 6.78 -7.19
CA THR A 102 7.25 6.65 -6.20
C THR A 102 7.52 5.18 -5.88
N MET A 103 6.47 4.37 -5.77
CA MET A 103 6.60 2.92 -5.60
C MET A 103 7.28 2.26 -6.80
N HIS A 104 6.96 2.65 -8.04
CA HIS A 104 7.65 2.16 -9.25
C HIS A 104 9.12 2.59 -9.31
N LEU A 105 9.44 3.81 -8.85
CA LEU A 105 10.83 4.26 -8.72
C LEU A 105 11.60 3.43 -7.69
N ALA A 106 10.96 3.04 -6.59
CA ALA A 106 11.54 2.14 -5.61
C ALA A 106 11.84 0.75 -6.22
N GLU A 107 10.90 0.18 -6.99
CA GLU A 107 11.15 -1.07 -7.75
C GLU A 107 12.33 -0.94 -8.69
N ALA A 108 12.43 0.18 -9.44
CA ALA A 108 13.55 0.46 -10.34
C ALA A 108 14.88 0.55 -9.58
N ALA A 109 14.87 1.09 -8.36
CA ALA A 109 16.01 1.13 -7.43
C ALA A 109 16.29 -0.23 -6.75
N LYS A 110 15.56 -1.32 -7.10
CA LYS A 110 15.69 -2.67 -6.53
C LYS A 110 15.30 -2.77 -5.05
N ILE A 111 14.47 -1.85 -4.58
CA ILE A 111 13.82 -1.97 -3.28
C ILE A 111 12.61 -2.90 -3.44
N SER A 112 12.48 -3.85 -2.53
CA SER A 112 11.29 -4.69 -2.48
C SER A 112 10.09 -3.84 -2.03
N VAL A 113 9.01 -3.82 -2.81
CA VAL A 113 7.79 -3.09 -2.50
C VAL A 113 6.58 -4.02 -2.50
N VAL A 114 5.52 -3.63 -1.80
CA VAL A 114 4.23 -4.34 -1.87
C VAL A 114 3.65 -4.24 -3.28
N PRO A 115 2.90 -5.26 -3.75
CA PRO A 115 2.21 -5.16 -5.03
C PRO A 115 1.23 -3.98 -5.03
N HIS A 116 1.36 -3.09 -6.02
CA HIS A 116 0.58 -1.86 -6.13
C HIS A 116 0.19 -1.56 -7.57
N SER A 117 -0.76 -0.68 -7.76
CA SER A 117 -1.22 -0.21 -9.08
C SER A 117 -2.10 1.01 -8.94
N LEU A 118 -2.30 1.73 -10.03
CA LEU A 118 -3.46 2.58 -10.19
C LEU A 118 -4.67 1.76 -10.62
N ILE A 119 -5.87 2.21 -10.25
CA ILE A 119 -7.14 1.65 -10.71
C ILE A 119 -8.09 2.78 -11.09
N ARG A 120 -8.94 2.53 -12.11
CA ARG A 120 -9.90 3.52 -12.58
C ARG A 120 -11.26 3.32 -11.93
N LEU A 121 -11.82 4.41 -11.42
CA LEU A 121 -13.15 4.50 -10.85
C LEU A 121 -14.23 4.62 -11.93
N ALA A 122 -15.49 4.47 -11.55
CA ALA A 122 -16.64 4.56 -12.45
C ALA A 122 -16.77 5.92 -13.15
N ASP A 123 -16.31 7.00 -12.52
CA ASP A 123 -16.30 8.37 -13.08
C ASP A 123 -15.02 8.68 -13.90
N GLY A 124 -14.14 7.71 -14.07
CA GLY A 124 -12.89 7.83 -14.85
C GLY A 124 -11.69 8.35 -14.07
N LYS A 125 -11.84 8.82 -12.83
CA LYS A 125 -10.73 9.22 -11.96
C LYS A 125 -9.87 8.03 -11.57
N LEU A 126 -8.63 8.29 -11.17
CA LEU A 126 -7.70 7.27 -10.70
C LEU A 126 -7.65 7.23 -9.17
N GLY A 127 -7.44 6.06 -8.63
CA GLY A 127 -7.07 5.84 -7.24
C GLY A 127 -5.88 4.88 -7.16
N TYR A 128 -5.16 4.92 -6.06
CA TYR A 128 -4.08 3.99 -5.77
C TYR A 128 -4.64 2.75 -5.07
N ILE A 129 -4.18 1.57 -5.47
CA ILE A 129 -4.56 0.30 -4.86
C ILE A 129 -3.33 -0.55 -4.58
N THR A 130 -3.25 -1.11 -3.39
CA THR A 130 -2.17 -2.01 -3.00
C THR A 130 -2.72 -3.30 -2.41
N LYS A 131 -2.04 -4.41 -2.68
CA LYS A 131 -2.38 -5.70 -2.09
C LYS A 131 -1.84 -5.77 -0.67
N ARG A 132 -2.65 -6.25 0.27
CA ARG A 132 -2.20 -6.47 1.65
C ARG A 132 -1.24 -7.65 1.71
N ILE A 133 -0.14 -7.45 2.42
CA ILE A 133 0.89 -8.48 2.64
C ILE A 133 0.75 -9.17 4.00
N ASP A 134 -0.14 -8.67 4.86
CA ASP A 134 -0.48 -9.26 6.16
C ASP A 134 -1.64 -10.29 6.04
N ARG A 135 -1.86 -10.81 4.83
CA ARG A 135 -2.86 -11.85 4.51
C ARG A 135 -2.24 -12.93 3.64
N GLN A 136 -2.56 -14.18 3.96
CA GLN A 136 -2.33 -15.32 3.09
C GLN A 136 -3.39 -15.41 1.99
N GLU A 137 -3.17 -16.23 0.98
CA GLU A 137 -4.15 -16.44 -0.10
C GLU A 137 -5.47 -17.05 0.41
N ASN A 138 -5.45 -17.75 1.52
CA ASN A 138 -6.64 -18.32 2.19
C ASN A 138 -7.35 -17.30 3.10
N GLY A 139 -6.89 -16.05 3.18
CA GLY A 139 -7.43 -14.98 4.01
C GLY A 139 -6.93 -14.97 5.45
N GLU A 140 -6.11 -15.95 5.87
CA GLU A 140 -5.52 -15.93 7.21
C GLU A 140 -4.55 -14.77 7.40
N LYS A 141 -4.52 -14.24 8.62
CA LYS A 141 -3.65 -13.13 8.98
C LYS A 141 -2.20 -13.62 9.14
N ILE A 142 -1.26 -12.90 8.55
CA ILE A 142 0.16 -13.02 8.81
C ILE A 142 0.51 -12.08 9.97
N ASP A 143 1.28 -12.55 10.94
CA ASP A 143 1.78 -11.69 12.02
C ASP A 143 2.62 -10.57 11.44
N MET A 144 2.22 -9.34 11.72
CA MET A 144 2.87 -8.13 11.24
C MET A 144 2.71 -7.02 12.28
N GLU A 145 3.81 -6.41 12.67
CA GLU A 145 3.84 -5.30 13.63
C GLU A 145 4.64 -4.13 13.09
N ASP A 146 4.07 -2.93 13.18
CA ASP A 146 4.77 -1.71 12.80
C ASP A 146 5.78 -1.28 13.87
N MET A 147 6.68 -0.34 13.51
CA MET A 147 7.71 0.12 14.45
C MET A 147 7.13 0.89 15.65
N CYS A 148 5.92 1.48 15.56
CA CYS A 148 5.23 2.02 16.74
C CYS A 148 4.94 0.90 17.75
N GLN A 149 4.41 -0.23 17.28
CA GLN A 149 4.08 -1.38 18.12
C GLN A 149 5.34 -1.99 18.73
N LEU A 150 6.34 -2.27 17.90
CA LEU A 150 7.61 -2.86 18.32
C LEU A 150 8.42 -1.98 19.31
N THR A 151 8.30 -0.67 19.19
CA THR A 151 8.94 0.29 20.10
C THR A 151 8.02 0.79 21.21
N GLN A 152 6.80 0.24 21.33
CA GLN A 152 5.79 0.60 22.32
C GLN A 152 5.41 2.09 22.32
N HIS A 153 5.43 2.71 21.12
CA HIS A 153 4.98 4.10 20.95
C HIS A 153 3.49 4.11 20.60
N PRO A 154 2.67 4.93 21.29
CA PRO A 154 1.32 5.24 20.86
C PRO A 154 1.31 5.87 19.45
N THR A 155 0.21 5.68 18.71
CA THR A 155 0.07 6.17 17.32
C THR A 155 0.30 7.68 17.18
N GLU A 156 -0.04 8.46 18.20
CA GLU A 156 0.15 9.92 18.27
C GLU A 156 1.64 10.32 18.22
N TYR A 157 2.53 9.38 18.57
CA TYR A 157 3.98 9.61 18.59
C TYR A 157 4.68 8.99 17.38
N LYS A 158 3.97 8.64 16.30
CA LYS A 158 4.54 7.99 15.11
C LYS A 158 5.72 8.74 14.48
N TYR A 159 5.81 10.06 14.65
CA TYR A 159 6.91 10.91 14.17
C TYR A 159 8.05 11.12 15.19
N LYS A 160 7.97 10.57 16.39
CA LYS A 160 8.96 10.79 17.46
C LYS A 160 10.05 9.71 17.50
N GLY A 161 10.07 8.76 16.58
CA GLY A 161 11.13 7.75 16.47
C GLY A 161 12.39 8.30 15.80
N SER A 162 13.52 7.67 16.08
CA SER A 162 14.77 7.91 15.37
C SER A 162 15.16 6.73 14.48
N HIS A 163 15.93 6.99 13.42
CA HIS A 163 16.45 5.93 12.55
C HIS A 163 17.35 4.95 13.30
N GLU A 164 18.08 5.42 14.33
CA GLU A 164 18.88 4.58 15.21
C GLU A 164 18.00 3.61 16.02
N GLN A 165 16.87 4.09 16.56
CA GLN A 165 15.91 3.26 17.28
C GLN A 165 15.32 2.18 16.37
N ILE A 166 14.93 2.54 15.14
CA ILE A 166 14.43 1.58 14.14
C ILE A 166 15.50 0.51 13.84
N ALA A 167 16.76 0.92 13.61
CA ALA A 167 17.85 -0.01 13.35
C ALA A 167 18.10 -0.98 14.52
N LYS A 168 18.04 -0.49 15.77
CA LYS A 168 18.12 -1.34 16.97
C LYS A 168 16.95 -2.31 17.05
N THR A 169 15.73 -1.88 16.75
CA THR A 169 14.51 -2.71 16.73
C THR A 169 14.61 -3.82 15.67
N ILE A 170 15.06 -3.48 14.45
CA ILE A 170 15.33 -4.48 13.40
C ILE A 170 16.36 -5.49 13.89
N SER A 171 17.46 -5.02 14.47
CA SER A 171 18.53 -5.90 14.97
C SER A 171 18.07 -6.85 16.09
N GLN A 172 17.09 -6.43 16.87
CA GLN A 172 16.57 -7.19 18.01
C GLN A 172 15.55 -8.25 17.60
N TYR A 173 14.66 -7.94 16.65
CA TYR A 173 13.47 -8.77 16.35
C TYR A 173 13.52 -9.47 15.00
N SER A 174 14.37 -9.05 14.07
CA SER A 174 14.53 -9.73 12.78
C SER A 174 15.38 -11.00 12.93
N ASN A 175 15.02 -12.05 12.20
CA ASN A 175 15.82 -13.26 12.07
C ASN A 175 16.97 -13.10 11.04
N THR A 176 16.88 -12.06 10.17
CA THR A 176 17.93 -11.72 9.18
C THR A 176 18.44 -10.29 9.34
N PRO A 177 18.90 -9.88 10.54
CA PRO A 177 19.10 -8.48 10.90
C PRO A 177 20.09 -7.74 10.00
N LYS A 178 21.15 -8.39 9.54
CA LYS A 178 22.15 -7.74 8.66
C LYS A 178 21.58 -7.40 7.29
N LEU A 179 20.75 -8.29 6.73
CA LEU A 179 20.08 -8.08 5.44
C LEU A 179 19.01 -6.99 5.59
N ASP A 180 18.19 -7.08 6.62
CA ASP A 180 17.12 -6.12 6.86
C ASP A 180 17.62 -4.72 7.18
N LEU A 181 18.75 -4.60 7.88
CA LEU A 181 19.42 -3.31 8.07
C LEU A 181 19.94 -2.73 6.75
N ALA A 182 20.50 -3.56 5.86
CA ALA A 182 20.94 -3.09 4.55
C ALA A 182 19.75 -2.63 3.69
N ASN A 183 18.65 -3.39 3.69
CA ASN A 183 17.40 -3.03 3.01
C ASN A 183 16.81 -1.74 3.59
N TYR A 184 16.81 -1.59 4.91
CA TYR A 184 16.33 -0.37 5.58
C TYR A 184 17.18 0.85 5.21
N MET A 185 18.50 0.73 5.20
CA MET A 185 19.40 1.82 4.78
C MET A 185 19.18 2.22 3.33
N GLN A 186 18.97 1.25 2.43
CA GLN A 186 18.65 1.53 1.04
C GLN A 186 17.32 2.28 0.91
N LEU A 187 16.28 1.86 1.65
CA LEU A 187 14.99 2.53 1.70
C LEU A 187 15.10 3.96 2.24
N LEU A 188 15.88 4.16 3.31
CA LEU A 188 16.10 5.48 3.90
C LEU A 188 16.78 6.44 2.91
N LEU A 189 17.82 5.98 2.20
CA LEU A 189 18.48 6.77 1.16
C LEU A 189 17.52 7.09 0.01
N PHE A 190 16.69 6.13 -0.40
CA PHE A 190 15.67 6.36 -1.41
C PHE A 190 14.66 7.43 -0.98
N CYS A 191 14.13 7.36 0.24
CA CYS A 191 13.22 8.36 0.78
C CYS A 191 13.86 9.75 0.82
N PHE A 192 15.13 9.85 1.18
CA PHE A 192 15.87 11.11 1.16
C PHE A 192 15.98 11.68 -0.25
N VAL A 193 16.37 10.85 -1.23
CA VAL A 193 16.56 11.29 -2.63
C VAL A 193 15.23 11.67 -3.30
N THR A 194 14.15 10.95 -3.01
CA THR A 194 12.82 11.23 -3.57
C THR A 194 12.04 12.31 -2.81
N GLY A 195 12.55 12.81 -1.69
CA GLY A 195 11.87 13.81 -0.87
C GLY A 195 10.63 13.26 -0.15
N ASN A 196 10.62 11.97 0.20
CA ASN A 196 9.55 11.40 1.01
C ASN A 196 9.66 11.90 2.46
N ASN A 197 8.83 12.88 2.82
CA ASN A 197 8.82 13.54 4.12
C ASN A 197 7.86 12.87 5.13
N ASP A 198 7.06 11.88 4.69
CA ASP A 198 6.09 11.19 5.56
C ASP A 198 6.60 9.82 6.06
N MET A 199 7.92 9.61 6.06
CA MET A 199 8.52 8.39 6.58
C MET A 199 8.47 8.38 8.11
N HIS A 200 7.55 7.64 8.69
CA HIS A 200 7.35 7.53 10.14
C HIS A 200 7.30 6.08 10.61
N LEU A 201 7.27 5.86 11.95
CA LEU A 201 7.32 4.53 12.56
C LEU A 201 6.24 3.54 12.04
N LYS A 202 5.10 4.01 11.58
CA LYS A 202 4.02 3.14 11.05
C LYS A 202 4.21 2.75 9.58
N ASN A 203 5.17 3.34 8.87
CA ASN A 203 5.49 3.00 7.47
C ASN A 203 6.59 1.94 7.35
N LEU A 204 6.97 1.36 8.47
CA LEU A 204 7.95 0.28 8.59
C LEU A 204 7.41 -0.80 9.50
N SER A 205 7.49 -2.06 9.06
CA SER A 205 7.02 -3.20 9.84
C SER A 205 7.95 -4.39 9.73
N LEU A 206 7.89 -5.25 10.72
CA LEU A 206 8.37 -6.63 10.62
C LEU A 206 7.15 -7.54 10.45
N TYR A 207 7.30 -8.59 9.63
CA TYR A 207 6.24 -9.58 9.42
C TYR A 207 6.83 -10.99 9.39
N ARG A 208 5.97 -12.00 9.61
CA ARG A 208 6.34 -13.40 9.67
C ARG A 208 5.57 -14.20 8.60
N PRO A 209 5.99 -14.14 7.32
CA PRO A 209 5.28 -14.82 6.23
C PRO A 209 5.41 -16.35 6.29
N ALA A 210 6.41 -16.86 7.00
CA ALA A 210 6.64 -18.30 7.28
C ALA A 210 6.99 -18.48 8.76
N GLU A 211 8.23 -18.86 9.08
CA GLU A 211 8.67 -19.06 10.47
C GLU A 211 9.46 -17.86 11.03
N ASP A 212 10.06 -17.07 10.16
CA ASP A 212 11.00 -16.01 10.51
C ASP A 212 10.43 -14.62 10.37
N TYR A 213 10.70 -13.75 11.34
CA TYR A 213 10.43 -12.33 11.25
C TYR A 213 11.48 -11.63 10.38
N GLN A 214 11.02 -10.81 9.45
CA GLN A 214 11.86 -10.03 8.55
C GLN A 214 11.21 -8.67 8.24
N LEU A 215 12.00 -7.73 7.72
CA LEU A 215 11.50 -6.44 7.25
C LEU A 215 10.50 -6.66 6.11
N THR A 216 9.37 -5.98 6.18
CA THR A 216 8.37 -6.03 5.11
C THR A 216 8.92 -5.41 3.82
N PRO A 217 8.38 -5.80 2.64
CA PRO A 217 8.45 -4.95 1.46
C PRO A 217 7.96 -3.54 1.81
N ALA A 218 8.53 -2.51 1.18
CA ALA A 218 8.18 -1.12 1.43
C ALA A 218 6.76 -0.80 0.95
N TYR A 219 6.08 0.09 1.64
CA TYR A 219 4.73 0.60 1.34
C TYR A 219 4.62 2.06 1.78
N ASP A 220 3.57 2.76 1.32
CA ASP A 220 3.32 4.16 1.66
C ASP A 220 4.50 5.09 1.28
N LEU A 221 5.07 4.88 0.08
CA LEU A 221 6.15 5.74 -0.43
C LEU A 221 5.56 6.82 -1.32
N LEU A 222 5.65 8.06 -0.88
CA LEU A 222 5.18 9.21 -1.66
C LEU A 222 5.97 10.47 -1.31
N ASN A 223 6.04 11.39 -2.25
CA ASN A 223 6.61 12.72 -2.07
C ASN A 223 5.45 13.72 -1.84
N VAL A 224 5.36 14.35 -0.68
CA VAL A 224 4.35 15.34 -0.29
C VAL A 224 4.99 16.56 0.38
#